data_6968a6344d8b4e9592d99c8bfc3789f3
#
_entry.id   6968a6344d8b4e9592d99c8bfc3789f3
#
_cell.length_a   1.000
_cell.length_b   1.000
_cell.length_c   1.000
_cell.angle_alpha   90.00
_cell.angle_beta   90.00
_cell.angle_gamma   90.00
#
_symmetry.space_group_name_H-M   'P 1'
#
loop_
_entity.id
_entity.type
_entity.pdbx_description
1 polymer ?
#
loop_
_entity_poly.entity_id
_entity_poly.type
_entity_poly.pdbx_seq_one_letter_code
_entity_poly.pdbx_strand_id
1 'polypeptide(L)'
;MISLNIFTKCPNTGNPKTRMSMLLDKKGRSSLSQEMLLSILSEIKDMNTSIKKCLWVYPDYNDPWIESLSKEYKLILNKQIGENLSSRIIQCLFMESKYSDKTILIGSDIPSLTKETIMKSIAILDNNDVVLGPSYDGGFYLIGIKDNKLCKHLLNQNRLKSFLDLKDYFESIEKKVGLLDKYKDIDNPEDLLLI
;
A
#
# COMPACT_ATOMS: atom_id res chain seq x y z
N MET A 1 -17.19 5.68 6.45
CA MET A 1 -16.58 4.33 6.28
C MET A 1 -15.10 4.49 5.94
N ILE A 2 -14.24 3.56 6.43
CA ILE A 2 -12.79 3.59 6.18
C ILE A 2 -12.45 2.41 5.27
N SER A 3 -11.62 2.63 4.24
CA SER A 3 -11.07 1.57 3.38
C SER A 3 -9.56 1.48 3.57
N LEU A 4 -9.07 0.29 3.94
CA LEU A 4 -7.65 -0.06 4.01
C LEU A 4 -7.31 -0.98 2.85
N ASN A 5 -6.41 -0.54 2.01
CA ASN A 5 -6.04 -1.18 0.75
C ASN A 5 -4.58 -1.63 0.79
N ILE A 6 -4.32 -2.91 0.67
CA ILE A 6 -2.99 -3.50 0.65
C ILE A 6 -2.61 -3.79 -0.80
N PHE A 7 -1.50 -3.23 -1.26
CA PHE A 7 -0.93 -3.50 -2.59
C PHE A 7 0.13 -4.58 -2.50
N THR A 8 -0.02 -5.62 -3.30
CA THR A 8 0.96 -6.69 -3.41
C THR A 8 1.12 -7.18 -4.85
N LYS A 9 2.32 -7.67 -5.16
CA LYS A 9 2.50 -8.56 -6.31
C LYS A 9 2.13 -9.97 -5.87
N CYS A 10 1.38 -10.70 -6.70
CA CYS A 10 1.13 -12.11 -6.45
C CYS A 10 2.47 -12.86 -6.32
N PRO A 11 2.77 -13.49 -5.18
CA PRO A 11 4.06 -14.12 -4.96
C PRO A 11 4.38 -15.22 -5.99
N ASN A 12 3.38 -15.97 -6.42
CA ASN A 12 3.55 -17.10 -7.32
C ASN A 12 3.64 -16.69 -8.80
N THR A 13 2.85 -15.71 -9.23
CA THR A 13 2.71 -15.32 -10.65
C THR A 13 3.30 -13.96 -10.97
N GLY A 14 3.39 -13.06 -9.98
CA GLY A 14 3.78 -11.66 -10.16
C GLY A 14 5.29 -11.40 -10.26
N ASN A 15 6.14 -12.46 -10.11
CA ASN A 15 7.60 -12.32 -10.08
C ASN A 15 8.07 -11.17 -9.15
N PRO A 16 7.83 -11.29 -7.82
CA PRO A 16 8.19 -10.25 -6.86
C PRO A 16 9.70 -10.17 -6.65
N LYS A 17 10.16 -9.08 -6.03
CA LYS A 17 11.55 -8.92 -5.53
C LYS A 17 12.63 -9.21 -6.58
N THR A 18 12.43 -8.76 -7.81
CA THR A 18 13.37 -9.00 -8.92
C THR A 18 14.76 -8.43 -8.68
N ARG A 19 14.90 -7.36 -7.88
CA ARG A 19 16.21 -6.81 -7.48
C ARG A 19 17.04 -7.76 -6.62
N MET A 20 16.40 -8.73 -5.97
CA MET A 20 17.05 -9.78 -5.15
C MET A 20 17.43 -11.01 -5.96
N SER A 21 17.32 -11.01 -7.29
CA SER A 21 17.58 -12.19 -8.13
C SER A 21 19.02 -12.70 -8.09
N MET A 22 19.96 -11.88 -7.68
CA MET A 22 21.37 -12.31 -7.47
C MET A 22 21.55 -13.12 -6.17
N LEU A 23 20.68 -12.94 -5.18
CA LEU A 23 20.78 -13.59 -3.87
C LEU A 23 19.75 -14.72 -3.71
N LEU A 24 18.54 -14.51 -4.24
CA LEU A 24 17.42 -15.44 -4.09
C LEU A 24 16.92 -15.92 -5.45
N ASP A 25 16.74 -17.22 -5.57
CA ASP A 25 16.06 -17.81 -6.72
C ASP A 25 14.57 -17.38 -6.76
N LYS A 26 13.84 -17.79 -7.78
CA LYS A 26 12.43 -17.44 -7.93
C LYS A 26 11.58 -17.90 -6.74
N LYS A 27 11.86 -19.08 -6.19
CA LYS A 27 11.14 -19.66 -5.05
C LYS A 27 11.43 -18.87 -3.77
N GLY A 28 12.70 -18.55 -3.49
CA GLY A 28 13.09 -17.72 -2.34
C GLY A 28 12.47 -16.33 -2.37
N ARG A 29 12.44 -15.68 -3.54
CA ARG A 29 11.78 -14.38 -3.69
C ARG A 29 10.25 -14.46 -3.50
N SER A 30 9.63 -15.54 -3.94
CA SER A 30 8.22 -15.80 -3.70
C SER A 30 7.95 -16.01 -2.20
N SER A 31 8.73 -16.85 -1.52
CA SER A 31 8.60 -17.08 -0.07
C SER A 31 8.78 -15.80 0.75
N LEU A 32 9.81 -15.01 0.45
CA LEU A 32 10.02 -13.72 1.11
C LEU A 32 8.81 -12.79 0.94
N SER A 33 8.28 -12.70 -0.28
CA SER A 33 7.08 -11.87 -0.55
C SER A 33 5.84 -12.39 0.19
N GLN A 34 5.70 -13.71 0.36
CA GLN A 34 4.63 -14.33 1.15
C GLN A 34 4.76 -13.96 2.64
N GLU A 35 5.95 -14.11 3.21
CA GLU A 35 6.23 -13.79 4.62
C GLU A 35 5.93 -12.32 4.93
N MET A 36 6.38 -11.41 4.07
CA MET A 36 6.12 -9.98 4.24
C MET A 36 4.62 -9.65 4.18
N LEU A 37 3.89 -10.24 3.22
CA LEU A 37 2.44 -10.04 3.15
C LEU A 37 1.74 -10.62 4.39
N LEU A 38 2.13 -11.81 4.85
CA LEU A 38 1.57 -12.42 6.07
C LEU A 38 1.84 -11.58 7.32
N SER A 39 3.01 -10.96 7.44
CA SER A 39 3.32 -10.03 8.53
C SER A 39 2.30 -8.90 8.60
N ILE A 40 2.05 -8.22 7.47
CA ILE A 40 1.04 -7.14 7.40
C ILE A 40 -0.37 -7.65 7.68
N LEU A 41 -0.74 -8.81 7.12
CA LEU A 41 -2.07 -9.37 7.32
C LEU A 41 -2.31 -9.75 8.80
N SER A 42 -1.29 -10.21 9.52
CA SER A 42 -1.38 -10.50 10.95
C SER A 42 -1.65 -9.23 11.76
N GLU A 43 -1.01 -8.12 11.42
CA GLU A 43 -1.24 -6.81 12.07
C GLU A 43 -2.66 -6.30 11.91
N ILE A 44 -3.29 -6.57 10.76
CA ILE A 44 -4.64 -6.08 10.47
C ILE A 44 -5.75 -7.07 10.81
N LYS A 45 -5.42 -8.29 11.23
CA LYS A 45 -6.39 -9.38 11.48
C LYS A 45 -7.50 -8.93 12.41
N ASP A 46 -7.12 -8.38 13.56
CA ASP A 46 -8.02 -7.98 14.63
C ASP A 46 -8.44 -6.50 14.58
N MET A 47 -8.26 -5.85 13.43
CA MET A 47 -8.77 -4.50 13.26
C MET A 47 -10.30 -4.51 13.18
N ASN A 48 -10.90 -3.41 13.66
CA ASN A 48 -12.35 -3.23 13.72
C ASN A 48 -13.03 -3.57 12.38
N THR A 49 -14.13 -4.30 12.44
CA THR A 49 -14.93 -4.71 11.27
C THR A 49 -15.55 -3.55 10.50
N SER A 50 -15.60 -2.34 11.10
CA SER A 50 -16.00 -1.12 10.39
C SER A 50 -14.97 -0.64 9.35
N ILE A 51 -13.75 -1.18 9.39
CA ILE A 51 -12.72 -0.93 8.38
C ILE A 51 -12.84 -1.98 7.29
N LYS A 52 -13.20 -1.54 6.09
CA LYS A 52 -13.18 -2.37 4.89
C LYS A 52 -11.73 -2.71 4.53
N LYS A 53 -11.38 -4.00 4.49
CA LYS A 53 -10.04 -4.48 4.15
C LYS A 53 -10.02 -5.03 2.73
N CYS A 54 -9.17 -4.49 1.87
CA CYS A 54 -9.02 -4.89 0.47
C CYS A 54 -7.59 -5.31 0.18
N LEU A 55 -7.42 -6.40 -0.57
CA LEU A 55 -6.14 -6.83 -1.12
C LEU A 55 -6.14 -6.61 -2.63
N TRP A 56 -5.28 -5.71 -3.10
CA TRP A 56 -5.10 -5.37 -4.50
C TRP A 56 -3.88 -6.08 -5.05
N VAL A 57 -4.09 -7.01 -5.97
CA VAL A 57 -3.07 -7.95 -6.44
C VAL A 57 -2.67 -7.67 -7.89
N TYR A 58 -1.37 -7.73 -8.18
CA TYR A 58 -0.80 -7.64 -9.53
C TYR A 58 -0.02 -8.92 -9.86
N PRO A 59 -0.07 -9.47 -11.04
CA PRO A 59 -0.89 -9.05 -12.19
C PRO A 59 -2.36 -9.46 -12.07
N ASP A 60 -2.66 -10.46 -11.24
CA ASP A 60 -3.99 -11.01 -11.01
C ASP A 60 -4.08 -11.65 -9.63
N TYR A 61 -5.30 -11.82 -9.10
CA TYR A 61 -5.58 -12.51 -7.83
C TYR A 61 -6.04 -13.96 -8.00
N ASN A 62 -6.12 -14.48 -9.24
CA ASN A 62 -6.47 -15.88 -9.53
C ASN A 62 -5.32 -16.81 -9.12
N ASP A 63 -5.10 -16.93 -7.82
CA ASP A 63 -4.08 -17.74 -7.21
C ASP A 63 -4.65 -18.39 -5.95
N PRO A 64 -4.57 -19.76 -5.79
CA PRO A 64 -5.18 -20.45 -4.65
C PRO A 64 -4.69 -19.99 -3.29
N TRP A 65 -3.44 -19.57 -3.18
CA TRP A 65 -2.88 -19.05 -1.94
C TRP A 65 -3.47 -17.68 -1.61
N ILE A 66 -3.57 -16.77 -2.58
CA ILE A 66 -4.24 -15.47 -2.42
C ILE A 66 -5.71 -15.64 -2.03
N GLU A 67 -6.41 -16.57 -2.66
CA GLU A 67 -7.81 -16.88 -2.33
C GLU A 67 -7.96 -17.43 -0.90
N SER A 68 -7.02 -18.26 -0.43
CA SER A 68 -7.04 -18.75 0.95
C SER A 68 -6.85 -17.62 1.96
N LEU A 69 -5.93 -16.68 1.70
CA LEU A 69 -5.72 -15.49 2.54
C LEU A 69 -6.97 -14.61 2.60
N SER A 70 -7.66 -14.43 1.47
CA SER A 70 -8.86 -13.59 1.46
C SER A 70 -9.95 -14.12 2.38
N LYS A 71 -10.11 -15.44 2.47
CA LYS A 71 -11.05 -16.10 3.37
C LYS A 71 -10.61 -15.99 4.83
N GLU A 72 -9.34 -16.27 5.10
CA GLU A 72 -8.76 -16.26 6.45
C GLU A 72 -8.82 -14.87 7.09
N TYR A 73 -8.41 -13.84 6.34
CA TYR A 73 -8.30 -12.46 6.83
C TYR A 73 -9.51 -11.59 6.47
N LYS A 74 -10.55 -12.18 5.86
CA LYS A 74 -11.79 -11.48 5.44
C LYS A 74 -11.50 -10.28 4.54
N LEU A 75 -10.70 -10.51 3.48
CA LEU A 75 -10.29 -9.48 2.54
C LEU A 75 -11.17 -9.49 1.28
N ILE A 76 -11.44 -8.32 0.75
CA ILE A 76 -12.02 -8.18 -0.59
C ILE A 76 -10.86 -8.17 -1.60
N LEU A 77 -10.86 -9.13 -2.52
CA LEU A 77 -9.85 -9.21 -3.57
C LEU A 77 -10.15 -8.26 -4.72
N ASN A 78 -9.13 -7.55 -5.16
CA ASN A 78 -9.19 -6.68 -6.32
C ASN A 78 -7.93 -6.85 -7.17
N LYS A 79 -8.09 -6.69 -8.49
CA LYS A 79 -6.98 -6.60 -9.42
C LYS A 79 -6.47 -5.17 -9.49
N GLN A 80 -5.15 -4.98 -9.43
CA GLN A 80 -4.56 -3.66 -9.71
C GLN A 80 -4.74 -3.31 -11.20
N ILE A 81 -5.27 -2.13 -11.47
CA ILE A 81 -5.58 -1.64 -12.82
C ILE A 81 -4.71 -0.43 -13.15
N GLY A 82 -3.97 -0.49 -14.24
CA GLY A 82 -3.10 0.58 -14.72
C GLY A 82 -1.78 0.04 -15.31
N GLU A 83 -1.19 0.82 -16.18
CA GLU A 83 0.03 0.45 -16.93
C GLU A 83 1.28 0.43 -16.04
N ASN A 84 1.34 1.31 -15.05
CA ASN A 84 2.45 1.44 -14.11
C ASN A 84 1.95 1.53 -12.67
N LEU A 85 2.86 1.46 -11.69
CA LEU A 85 2.52 1.48 -10.27
C LEU A 85 1.75 2.76 -9.89
N SER A 86 2.16 3.92 -10.38
CA SER A 86 1.49 5.19 -10.09
C SER A 86 0.03 5.19 -10.55
N SER A 87 -0.24 4.76 -11.78
CA SER A 87 -1.60 4.68 -12.31
C SER A 87 -2.46 3.67 -11.54
N ARG A 88 -1.87 2.55 -11.08
CA ARG A 88 -2.58 1.54 -10.26
C ARG A 88 -2.95 2.09 -8.89
N ILE A 89 -2.03 2.80 -8.22
CA ILE A 89 -2.28 3.46 -6.94
C ILE A 89 -3.41 4.48 -7.07
N ILE A 90 -3.32 5.36 -8.05
CA ILE A 90 -4.33 6.40 -8.28
C ILE A 90 -5.70 5.77 -8.57
N GLN A 91 -5.74 4.73 -9.39
CA GLN A 91 -6.97 4.04 -9.73
C GLN A 91 -7.61 3.38 -8.50
N CYS A 92 -6.82 2.74 -7.64
CA CYS A 92 -7.31 2.19 -6.38
C CYS A 92 -7.90 3.28 -5.47
N LEU A 93 -7.15 4.34 -5.24
CA LEU A 93 -7.60 5.46 -4.41
C LEU A 93 -8.89 6.07 -4.96
N PHE A 94 -8.99 6.26 -6.27
CA PHE A 94 -10.18 6.80 -6.92
C PHE A 94 -11.39 5.88 -6.79
N MET A 95 -11.21 4.57 -6.96
CA MET A 95 -12.31 3.61 -6.86
C MET A 95 -12.84 3.51 -5.44
N GLU A 96 -11.95 3.40 -4.46
CA GLU A 96 -12.30 3.20 -3.06
C GLU A 96 -12.87 4.47 -2.40
N SER A 97 -12.35 5.64 -2.74
CA SER A 97 -12.82 6.92 -2.19
C SER A 97 -14.24 7.32 -2.63
N LYS A 98 -14.83 6.62 -3.59
CA LYS A 98 -16.26 6.78 -3.93
C LYS A 98 -17.18 6.28 -2.83
N TYR A 99 -16.71 5.33 -2.03
CA TYR A 99 -17.51 4.60 -1.05
C TYR A 99 -16.97 4.73 0.38
N SER A 100 -15.87 5.48 0.57
CA SER A 100 -15.19 5.60 1.84
C SER A 100 -14.82 7.05 2.13
N ASP A 101 -15.03 7.48 3.38
CA ASP A 101 -14.68 8.83 3.85
C ASP A 101 -13.17 9.00 4.02
N LYS A 102 -12.48 7.89 4.32
CA LYS A 102 -11.02 7.79 4.41
C LYS A 102 -10.56 6.57 3.63
N THR A 103 -9.67 6.77 2.69
CA THR A 103 -9.06 5.70 1.89
C THR A 103 -7.57 5.66 2.16
N ILE A 104 -7.08 4.54 2.67
CA ILE A 104 -5.67 4.32 2.97
C ILE A 104 -5.15 3.20 2.08
N LEU A 105 -4.00 3.41 1.48
CA LEU A 105 -3.28 2.42 0.70
C LEU A 105 -1.88 2.22 1.29
N ILE A 106 -1.50 0.96 1.49
CA ILE A 106 -0.18 0.53 1.98
C ILE A 106 0.45 -0.47 1.02
N GLY A 107 1.78 -0.45 0.92
CA GLY A 107 2.56 -1.51 0.27
C GLY A 107 2.69 -2.74 1.16
N SER A 108 3.01 -3.89 0.56
CA SER A 108 3.28 -5.14 1.30
C SER A 108 4.76 -5.36 1.62
N ASP A 109 5.62 -4.38 1.35
CA ASP A 109 7.08 -4.52 1.39
C ASP A 109 7.73 -3.96 2.65
N ILE A 110 6.92 -3.62 3.67
CA ILE A 110 7.34 -3.01 4.95
C ILE A 110 6.98 -3.95 6.11
N PRO A 111 7.82 -4.92 6.46
CA PRO A 111 7.51 -5.88 7.53
C PRO A 111 7.41 -5.23 8.92
N SER A 112 8.00 -4.06 9.12
CA SER A 112 7.90 -3.28 10.35
C SER A 112 6.63 -2.43 10.48
N LEU A 113 5.73 -2.46 9.49
CA LEU A 113 4.48 -1.72 9.55
C LEU A 113 3.52 -2.36 10.56
N THR A 114 3.14 -1.61 11.58
CA THR A 114 2.28 -2.08 12.66
C THR A 114 0.84 -1.58 12.54
N LYS A 115 -0.07 -2.25 13.24
CA LYS A 115 -1.46 -1.82 13.40
C LYS A 115 -1.54 -0.39 13.95
N GLU A 116 -0.67 -0.03 14.92
CA GLU A 116 -0.62 1.30 15.53
C GLU A 116 -0.31 2.38 14.48
N THR A 117 0.63 2.13 13.57
CA THR A 117 0.95 3.06 12.48
C THR A 117 -0.22 3.25 11.53
N ILE A 118 -0.95 2.17 11.20
CA ILE A 118 -2.14 2.25 10.37
C ILE A 118 -3.24 3.05 11.10
N MET A 119 -3.47 2.80 12.38
CA MET A 119 -4.44 3.55 13.18
C MET A 119 -4.05 5.04 13.32
N LYS A 120 -2.74 5.34 13.49
CA LYS A 120 -2.22 6.71 13.49
C LYS A 120 -2.51 7.41 12.18
N SER A 121 -2.38 6.73 11.04
CA SER A 121 -2.71 7.30 9.72
C SER A 121 -4.20 7.68 9.61
N ILE A 122 -5.09 6.85 10.13
CA ILE A 122 -6.54 7.10 10.19
C ILE A 122 -6.85 8.34 11.04
N ALA A 123 -6.20 8.47 12.21
CA ALA A 123 -6.37 9.60 13.11
C ALA A 123 -5.82 10.90 12.53
N ILE A 124 -4.67 10.85 11.84
CA ILE A 124 -4.10 12.02 11.16
C ILE A 124 -5.08 12.59 10.13
N LEU A 125 -5.80 11.74 9.41
CA LEU A 125 -6.83 12.17 8.45
C LEU A 125 -8.04 12.86 9.08
N ASP A 126 -8.22 12.88 10.40
CA ASP A 126 -9.29 13.67 11.01
C ASP A 126 -9.07 15.17 10.82
N ASN A 127 -7.81 15.61 10.86
CA ASN A 127 -7.41 17.01 10.77
C ASN A 127 -6.61 17.38 9.50
N ASN A 128 -6.33 16.40 8.64
CA ASN A 128 -5.58 16.59 7.39
C ASN A 128 -6.36 16.03 6.20
N ASP A 129 -6.07 16.53 5.01
CA ASP A 129 -6.67 16.06 3.75
C ASP A 129 -5.97 14.80 3.23
N VAL A 130 -4.66 14.71 3.49
CA VAL A 130 -3.77 13.64 3.05
C VAL A 130 -2.89 13.21 4.21
N VAL A 131 -2.53 11.93 4.27
CA VAL A 131 -1.45 11.41 5.11
C VAL A 131 -0.46 10.64 4.25
N LEU A 132 0.83 10.87 4.47
CA LEU A 132 1.92 10.19 3.77
C LEU A 132 2.85 9.50 4.76
N GLY A 133 3.21 8.27 4.48
CA GLY A 133 4.26 7.51 5.16
C GLY A 133 5.47 7.38 4.25
N PRO A 134 6.56 8.15 4.47
CA PRO A 134 7.74 8.12 3.61
C PRO A 134 8.56 6.85 3.77
N SER A 135 9.20 6.37 2.70
CA SER A 135 10.22 5.32 2.75
C SER A 135 11.63 5.87 2.61
N TYR A 136 12.63 5.09 3.05
CA TYR A 136 14.03 5.55 3.06
C TYR A 136 14.63 5.69 1.65
N ASP A 137 14.06 5.03 0.65
CA ASP A 137 14.45 5.14 -0.76
C ASP A 137 13.95 6.42 -1.45
N GLY A 138 13.21 7.28 -0.72
CA GLY A 138 12.60 8.51 -1.24
C GLY A 138 11.19 8.33 -1.80
N GLY A 139 10.65 7.09 -1.73
CA GLY A 139 9.27 6.76 -2.03
C GLY A 139 8.33 6.96 -0.83
N PHE A 140 7.23 6.25 -0.85
CA PHE A 140 6.28 6.21 0.25
C PHE A 140 5.69 4.79 0.38
N TYR A 141 5.51 4.35 1.62
CA TYR A 141 4.90 3.06 1.93
C TYR A 141 3.40 3.16 2.21
N LEU A 142 2.94 4.36 2.53
CA LEU A 142 1.54 4.64 2.83
C LEU A 142 1.11 5.96 2.22
N ILE A 143 -0.07 5.97 1.61
CA ILE A 143 -0.81 7.16 1.24
C ILE A 143 -2.25 7.01 1.72
N GLY A 144 -2.76 8.02 2.42
CA GLY A 144 -4.16 8.11 2.80
C GLY A 144 -4.78 9.42 2.34
N ILE A 145 -6.04 9.39 1.95
CA ILE A 145 -6.80 10.54 1.48
C ILE A 145 -8.19 10.56 2.10
N LYS A 146 -8.73 11.76 2.31
CA LYS A 146 -10.04 11.98 2.92
C LYS A 146 -11.16 12.26 1.91
N ASP A 147 -10.81 12.78 0.73
CA ASP A 147 -11.81 13.22 -0.26
C ASP A 147 -11.52 12.64 -1.64
N ASN A 148 -12.56 12.13 -2.30
CA ASN A 148 -12.46 11.60 -3.65
C ASN A 148 -12.11 12.68 -4.70
N LYS A 149 -12.38 13.95 -4.42
CA LYS A 149 -11.97 15.05 -5.30
C LYS A 149 -10.46 15.12 -5.46
N LEU A 150 -9.69 14.78 -4.42
CA LEU A 150 -8.24 14.70 -4.47
C LEU A 150 -7.75 13.65 -5.46
N CYS A 151 -8.45 12.52 -5.54
CA CYS A 151 -8.10 11.47 -6.51
C CYS A 151 -8.27 11.93 -7.96
N LYS A 152 -9.27 12.79 -8.24
CA LYS A 152 -9.45 13.36 -9.58
C LYS A 152 -8.27 14.25 -9.98
N HIS A 153 -7.74 15.02 -9.03
CA HIS A 153 -6.52 15.81 -9.28
C HIS A 153 -5.31 14.91 -9.56
N LEU A 154 -5.14 13.82 -8.80
CA LEU A 154 -4.06 12.86 -9.03
C LEU A 154 -4.16 12.16 -10.39
N LEU A 155 -5.38 11.86 -10.87
CA LEU A 155 -5.59 11.25 -12.20
C LEU A 155 -5.04 12.12 -13.35
N ASN A 156 -5.07 13.43 -13.18
CA ASN A 156 -4.52 14.38 -14.16
C ASN A 156 -2.98 14.48 -14.11
N GLN A 157 -2.37 13.95 -13.07
CA GLN A 157 -0.92 13.96 -12.84
C GLN A 157 -0.37 12.57 -13.17
N ASN A 158 -0.07 12.23 -14.39
CA ASN A 158 0.32 10.89 -14.87
C ASN A 158 1.47 10.18 -14.09
N ARG A 159 1.98 10.72 -12.96
CA ARG A 159 3.04 10.11 -12.14
C ARG A 159 2.97 10.55 -10.68
N LEU A 160 2.76 9.58 -9.79
CA LEU A 160 3.23 9.69 -8.41
C LEU A 160 4.74 9.43 -8.43
N LYS A 161 5.55 10.48 -8.27
CA LYS A 161 7.01 10.37 -8.37
C LYS A 161 7.60 9.93 -7.03
N SER A 162 8.18 10.85 -6.30
CA SER A 162 8.72 10.63 -4.97
C SER A 162 7.73 11.08 -3.88
N PHE A 163 8.06 10.76 -2.62
CA PHE A 163 7.37 11.32 -1.47
C PHE A 163 7.38 12.86 -1.45
N LEU A 164 8.53 13.48 -1.77
CA LEU A 164 8.66 14.94 -1.80
C LEU A 164 7.79 15.56 -2.88
N ASP A 165 7.81 15.02 -4.10
CA ASP A 165 6.96 15.50 -5.18
C ASP A 165 5.47 15.45 -4.82
N LEU A 166 5.03 14.39 -4.13
CA LEU A 166 3.66 14.29 -3.66
C LEU A 166 3.30 15.31 -2.59
N LYS A 167 4.18 15.47 -1.60
CA LYS A 167 4.00 16.44 -0.53
C LYS A 167 3.90 17.85 -1.09
N ASP A 168 4.88 18.26 -1.89
CA ASP A 168 4.93 19.58 -2.51
C ASP A 168 3.72 19.83 -3.42
N TYR A 169 3.28 18.81 -4.17
CA TYR A 169 2.08 18.90 -4.99
C TYR A 169 0.82 19.17 -4.14
N PHE A 170 0.59 18.40 -3.08
CA PHE A 170 -0.59 18.61 -2.24
C PHE A 170 -0.55 19.97 -1.53
N GLU A 171 0.60 20.39 -1.05
CA GLU A 171 0.77 21.72 -0.43
C GLU A 171 0.54 22.84 -1.46
N SER A 172 0.96 22.67 -2.72
CA SER A 172 0.75 23.66 -3.78
C SER A 172 -0.72 23.90 -4.15
N ILE A 173 -1.58 22.92 -3.85
CA ILE A 173 -3.03 23.01 -4.01
C ILE A 173 -3.75 23.23 -2.66
N GLU A 174 -3.04 23.79 -1.70
CA GLU A 174 -3.55 24.17 -0.37
C GLU A 174 -4.17 23.01 0.43
N LYS A 175 -3.64 21.79 0.27
CA LYS A 175 -4.06 20.62 1.05
C LYS A 175 -3.17 20.40 2.25
N LYS A 176 -3.80 20.12 3.39
CA LYS A 176 -3.09 19.78 4.62
C LYS A 176 -2.54 18.36 4.53
N VAL A 177 -1.22 18.23 4.62
CA VAL A 177 -0.51 16.96 4.58
C VAL A 177 -0.02 16.59 5.98
N GLY A 178 -0.53 15.48 6.51
CA GLY A 178 0.00 14.84 7.71
C GLY A 178 1.09 13.83 7.37
N LEU A 179 2.07 13.68 8.23
CA LEU A 179 3.21 12.79 8.01
C LEU A 179 3.27 11.70 9.08
N LEU A 180 3.64 10.51 8.67
CA LEU A 180 4.04 9.39 9.51
C LEU A 180 5.56 9.31 9.62
N ASP A 181 6.02 8.46 10.53
CA ASP A 181 7.43 8.14 10.66
C ASP A 181 7.94 7.43 9.40
N LYS A 182 9.23 7.60 9.13
CA LYS A 182 9.88 7.02 7.96
C LYS A 182 10.18 5.55 8.20
N TYR A 183 9.82 4.67 7.25
CA TYR A 183 10.08 3.25 7.32
C TYR A 183 10.98 2.78 6.17
N LYS A 184 11.58 1.60 6.35
CA LYS A 184 12.42 0.95 5.35
C LYS A 184 11.64 -0.18 4.69
N ASP A 185 11.57 -0.14 3.38
CA ASP A 185 11.11 -1.23 2.54
C ASP A 185 12.23 -2.25 2.30
N ILE A 186 11.86 -3.49 2.11
CA ILE A 186 12.79 -4.59 1.86
C ILE A 186 12.82 -4.89 0.37
N ASP A 187 13.67 -4.22 -0.38
CA ASP A 187 13.72 -4.32 -1.84
C ASP A 187 15.04 -4.83 -2.40
N ASN A 188 16.15 -4.63 -1.70
CA ASN A 188 17.49 -4.99 -2.11
C ASN A 188 18.12 -6.02 -1.14
N PRO A 189 19.16 -6.76 -1.56
CA PRO A 189 19.84 -7.74 -0.71
C PRO A 189 20.32 -7.18 0.64
N GLU A 190 20.79 -5.94 0.67
CA GLU A 190 21.29 -5.30 1.89
C GLU A 190 20.17 -5.05 2.91
N ASP A 191 18.92 -4.95 2.45
CA ASP A 191 17.77 -4.70 3.32
C ASP A 191 17.42 -5.93 4.19
N LEU A 192 17.82 -7.14 3.76
CA LEU A 192 17.61 -8.38 4.51
C LEU A 192 18.39 -8.44 5.83
N LEU A 193 19.43 -7.61 5.99
CA LEU A 193 20.19 -7.51 7.24
C LEU A 193 19.42 -6.81 8.37
N LEU A 194 18.21 -6.35 8.10
CA LEU A 194 17.40 -5.53 8.99
C LEU A 194 16.11 -6.21 9.48
N ILE A 195 15.94 -7.49 9.10
CA ILE A 195 14.79 -8.33 9.49
C ILE A 195 15.19 -9.25 10.64
#